data_f52331a0479d373c6b5267d7b6a2067f
#
_entry.id   f52331a0479d373c6b5267d7b6a2067f
#
_cell.length_a   1.000
_cell.length_b   1.000
_cell.length_c   1.000
_cell.angle_alpha   90.00
_cell.angle_beta   90.00
_cell.angle_gamma   90.00
#
_symmetry.space_group_name_H-M   'P 1'
#
loop_
_entity.id
_entity.type
_entity.pdbx_description
1 polymer ?
#
loop_
_entity_poly.entity_id
_entity_poly.type
_entity_poly.pdbx_seq_one_letter_code
_entity_poly.pdbx_strand_id
1 'polypeptide(L)'
;MNNVTKDIYYVGVNAGTLGFLQEIKPDKIYDFVECLNKDEFKCDEIGVLETRVKTEEKTYNLYSLNETVIREENLDALPMDVYVENAKLETFMGDGLLISTSVGST
;
A
#
# COMPACT_ATOMS: atom_id res chain seq x y z
N MET A 1 2.42 -3.38 7.22
CA MET A 1 1.28 -4.31 7.18
C MET A 1 1.62 -5.46 6.26
N ASN A 2 2.18 -6.53 6.83
CA ASN A 2 2.70 -7.66 6.04
C ASN A 2 1.71 -8.83 5.91
N ASN A 3 0.59 -8.80 6.63
CA ASN A 3 -0.43 -9.84 6.58
C ASN A 3 -1.76 -9.24 6.14
N VAL A 4 -2.06 -9.37 4.86
CA VAL A 4 -3.37 -9.00 4.32
C VAL A 4 -4.19 -10.26 4.21
N THR A 5 -5.26 -10.35 4.98
CA THR A 5 -6.24 -11.43 4.88
C THR A 5 -7.58 -10.87 4.41
N LYS A 6 -8.28 -11.65 3.56
CA LYS A 6 -9.57 -11.23 3.00
C LYS A 6 -10.72 -11.21 4.02
N ASP A 7 -10.50 -11.85 5.17
CA ASP A 7 -11.55 -12.04 6.18
C ASP A 7 -11.45 -11.05 7.35
N ILE A 8 -10.55 -10.07 7.24
CA ILE A 8 -10.34 -9.06 8.29
C ILE A 8 -10.71 -7.70 7.75
N TYR A 9 -11.55 -7.00 8.51
CA TYR A 9 -11.87 -5.60 8.26
C TYR A 9 -10.93 -4.71 9.08
N TYR A 10 -10.54 -3.61 8.50
CA TYR A 10 -9.61 -2.66 9.11
C TYR A 10 -10.31 -1.33 9.35
N VAL A 11 -10.08 -0.77 10.51
CA VAL A 11 -10.60 0.55 10.88
C VAL A 11 -9.43 1.41 11.34
N GLY A 12 -9.33 2.58 10.76
CA GLY A 12 -8.32 3.56 11.15
C GLY A 12 -8.92 4.65 12.02
N VAL A 13 -8.25 4.94 13.13
CA VAL A 13 -8.59 6.07 14.00
C VAL A 13 -7.54 7.14 13.82
N ASN A 14 -7.99 8.36 13.51
CA ASN A 14 -7.09 9.50 13.34
C ASN A 14 -6.78 10.13 14.69
N ALA A 15 -5.65 9.75 15.28
CA ALA A 15 -5.15 10.31 16.53
C ALA A 15 -4.16 11.48 16.32
N GLY A 16 -3.92 11.86 15.07
CA GLY A 16 -3.01 12.95 14.70
C GLY A 16 -3.71 14.06 13.92
N THR A 17 -2.91 14.90 13.28
CA THR A 17 -3.39 16.04 12.48
C THR A 17 -3.67 15.70 11.02
N LEU A 18 -3.03 14.64 10.51
CA LEU A 18 -3.20 14.14 9.14
C LEU A 18 -3.68 12.70 9.17
N GLY A 19 -4.82 12.45 8.56
CA GLY A 19 -5.35 11.12 8.39
C GLY A 19 -5.85 10.96 6.97
N PHE A 20 -5.37 9.92 6.28
CA PHE A 20 -5.74 9.66 4.91
C PHE A 20 -6.79 8.53 4.81
N LEU A 21 -6.54 7.42 5.48
CA LEU A 21 -7.48 6.30 5.59
C LEU A 21 -8.14 6.24 6.97
N GLN A 22 -7.73 7.07 7.89
CA GLN A 22 -8.28 7.14 9.24
C GLN A 22 -9.42 8.16 9.28
N GLU A 23 -10.63 7.69 9.09
CA GLU A 23 -11.83 8.53 9.00
C GLU A 23 -12.44 8.83 10.36
N ILE A 24 -12.13 8.03 11.38
CA ILE A 24 -12.75 8.13 12.70
C ILE A 24 -11.86 8.96 13.62
N LYS A 25 -12.45 10.02 14.17
CA LYS A 25 -11.79 10.83 15.20
C LYS A 25 -11.89 10.16 16.57
N PRO A 26 -10.93 10.39 17.49
CA PRO A 26 -10.94 9.76 18.80
C PRO A 26 -12.23 10.02 19.61
N ASP A 27 -12.81 11.20 19.48
CA ASP A 27 -14.07 11.55 20.15
C ASP A 27 -15.31 10.86 19.56
N LYS A 28 -15.17 10.18 18.43
CA LYS A 28 -16.23 9.46 17.73
C LYS A 28 -16.13 7.94 17.84
N ILE A 29 -15.17 7.42 18.61
CA ILE A 29 -14.96 5.97 18.74
C ILE A 29 -16.20 5.26 19.29
N TYR A 30 -16.83 5.81 20.32
CA TYR A 30 -18.02 5.20 20.91
C TYR A 30 -19.21 5.18 19.96
N ASP A 31 -19.42 6.25 19.21
CA ASP A 31 -20.45 6.31 18.17
C ASP A 31 -20.20 5.26 17.09
N PHE A 32 -18.94 5.09 16.68
CA PHE A 32 -18.56 4.07 15.72
C PHE A 32 -18.83 2.65 16.23
N VAL A 33 -18.47 2.35 17.47
CA VAL A 33 -18.72 1.04 18.08
C VAL A 33 -20.23 0.75 18.15
N GLU A 34 -21.04 1.74 18.43
CA GLU A 34 -22.50 1.62 18.41
C GLU A 34 -23.02 1.28 17.00
N CYS A 35 -22.53 1.98 15.99
CA CYS A 35 -22.88 1.69 14.58
C CYS A 35 -22.42 0.28 14.18
N LEU A 36 -21.26 -0.14 14.63
CA LEU A 36 -20.73 -1.47 14.36
C LEU A 36 -21.62 -2.57 14.96
N ASN A 37 -22.08 -2.37 16.19
CA ASN A 37 -22.99 -3.31 16.86
C ASN A 37 -24.37 -3.39 16.22
N LYS A 38 -24.78 -2.34 15.52
CA LYS A 38 -26.07 -2.27 14.81
C LYS A 38 -25.96 -2.64 13.33
N ASP A 39 -24.77 -3.04 12.85
CA ASP A 39 -24.48 -3.27 11.44
C ASP A 39 -24.75 -2.05 10.54
N GLU A 40 -24.69 -0.84 11.10
CA GLU A 40 -24.90 0.43 10.39
C GLU A 40 -23.56 1.02 9.93
N PHE A 41 -22.86 0.36 9.03
CA PHE A 41 -21.59 0.83 8.48
C PHE A 41 -21.45 0.42 7.03
N LYS A 42 -20.55 1.10 6.34
CA LYS A 42 -20.15 0.75 4.98
C LYS A 42 -18.70 0.27 4.99
N CYS A 43 -18.41 -0.69 4.12
CA CYS A 43 -17.05 -1.16 3.88
C CYS A 43 -16.59 -0.71 2.49
N ASP A 44 -15.44 -0.08 2.43
CA ASP A 44 -14.78 0.24 1.18
C ASP A 44 -13.73 -0.81 0.86
N GLU A 45 -13.69 -1.24 -0.39
CA GLU A 45 -12.64 -2.10 -0.87
C GLU A 45 -11.49 -1.24 -1.43
N ILE A 46 -10.31 -1.43 -0.87
CA ILE A 46 -9.12 -0.68 -1.28
C ILE A 46 -8.14 -1.66 -1.92
N GLY A 47 -7.65 -1.28 -3.11
CA GLY A 47 -6.63 -2.06 -3.80
C GLY A 47 -5.32 -2.07 -3.02
N VAL A 48 -4.73 -3.24 -2.93
CA VAL A 48 -3.41 -3.45 -2.30
C VAL A 48 -2.42 -3.82 -3.39
N LEU A 49 -1.25 -3.21 -3.36
CA LEU A 49 -0.16 -3.53 -4.26
C LEU A 49 0.55 -4.79 -3.76
N GLU A 50 0.51 -5.85 -4.56
CA GLU A 50 1.33 -7.04 -4.33
C GLU A 50 2.63 -6.90 -5.10
N THR A 51 3.75 -6.97 -4.41
CA THR A 51 5.07 -6.95 -5.00
C THR A 51 5.73 -8.32 -4.82
N ARG A 52 5.99 -8.99 -5.93
CA ARG A 52 6.74 -10.25 -5.92
C ARG A 52 8.19 -9.95 -6.26
N VAL A 53 9.07 -10.25 -5.32
CA VAL A 53 10.52 -10.05 -5.49
C VAL A 53 11.16 -11.40 -5.73
N LYS A 54 11.88 -11.52 -6.86
CA LYS A 54 12.66 -12.71 -7.20
C LYS A 54 14.13 -12.35 -7.21
N THR A 55 14.88 -13.04 -6.39
CA THR A 55 16.34 -12.97 -6.39
C THR A 55 16.90 -14.33 -6.80
N GLU A 56 18.22 -14.43 -6.96
CA GLU A 56 18.86 -15.71 -7.25
C GLU A 56 18.68 -16.73 -6.11
N GLU A 57 18.50 -16.24 -4.88
CA GLU A 57 18.40 -17.09 -3.70
C GLU A 57 16.97 -17.42 -3.28
N LYS A 58 16.05 -16.47 -3.46
CA LYS A 58 14.68 -16.63 -2.94
C LYS A 58 13.66 -15.79 -3.70
N THR A 59 12.40 -16.15 -3.52
CA THR A 59 11.25 -15.36 -3.96
C THR A 59 10.39 -15.05 -2.74
N TYR A 60 9.94 -13.80 -2.63
CA TYR A 60 9.05 -13.39 -1.54
C TYR A 60 8.06 -12.34 -2.01
N ASN A 61 6.95 -12.22 -1.30
CA ASN A 61 5.90 -11.27 -1.61
C ASN A 61 5.79 -10.21 -0.52
N LEU A 62 5.58 -8.98 -0.95
CA LEU A 62 5.31 -7.83 -0.08
C LEU A 62 3.97 -7.23 -0.47
N TYR A 63 3.28 -6.63 0.49
CA TYR A 63 2.01 -5.96 0.26
C TYR A 63 2.08 -4.53 0.77
N SER A 64 1.58 -3.60 -0.03
CA SER A 64 1.62 -2.17 0.27
C SER A 64 0.27 -1.51 0.02
N LEU A 65 -0.14 -0.63 0.91
CA LEU A 65 -1.32 0.22 0.69
C LEU A 65 -0.97 1.44 -0.16
N ASN A 66 0.20 2.01 0.06
CA ASN A 66 0.63 3.22 -0.61
C ASN A 66 1.56 2.90 -1.79
N GLU A 67 2.79 2.53 -1.50
CA GLU A 67 3.79 2.33 -2.55
C GLU A 67 4.81 1.25 -2.20
N THR A 68 5.47 0.76 -3.24
CA THR A 68 6.70 -0.02 -3.17
C THR A 68 7.81 0.81 -3.79
N VAL A 69 8.92 0.93 -3.08
CA VAL A 69 10.11 1.65 -3.55
C VAL A 69 11.23 0.65 -3.78
N ILE A 70 11.81 0.72 -4.96
CA ILE A 70 13.01 -0.03 -5.32
C ILE A 70 14.12 0.99 -5.49
N ARG A 71 15.20 0.85 -4.71
CA ARG A 71 16.31 1.80 -4.80
C ARG A 71 17.64 1.09 -4.63
N GLU A 72 18.65 1.65 -5.25
CA GLU A 72 20.02 1.21 -5.09
C GLU A 72 20.54 1.67 -3.71
N GLU A 73 21.25 0.79 -3.02
CA GLU A 73 21.68 1.01 -1.63
C GLU A 73 22.66 2.19 -1.50
N ASN A 74 23.55 2.32 -2.48
CA ASN A 74 24.57 3.36 -2.49
C ASN A 74 24.12 4.65 -3.21
N LEU A 75 22.88 4.71 -3.66
CA LEU A 75 22.29 5.83 -4.39
C LEU A 75 22.97 6.10 -5.76
N ASP A 76 23.67 5.13 -6.29
CA ASP A 76 24.23 5.20 -7.64
C ASP A 76 23.13 4.98 -8.69
N ALA A 77 23.34 5.50 -9.87
CA ALA A 77 22.43 5.27 -10.97
C ALA A 77 22.50 3.80 -11.42
N LEU A 78 21.34 3.16 -11.49
CA LEU A 78 21.19 1.77 -11.88
C LEU A 78 20.29 1.68 -13.11
N PRO A 79 20.68 0.94 -14.17
CA PRO A 79 19.77 0.70 -15.27
C PRO A 79 18.69 -0.30 -14.85
N MET A 80 17.44 0.03 -15.14
CA MET A 80 16.29 -0.81 -14.85
C MET A 80 15.42 -0.94 -16.09
N ASP A 81 15.15 -2.16 -16.52
CA ASP A 81 14.19 -2.43 -17.58
C ASP A 81 12.80 -2.49 -16.97
N VAL A 82 11.89 -1.68 -17.48
CA VAL A 82 10.52 -1.60 -17.01
C VAL A 82 9.58 -2.21 -18.03
N TYR A 83 8.76 -3.15 -17.60
CA TYR A 83 7.78 -3.85 -18.44
C TYR A 83 6.38 -3.62 -17.88
N VAL A 84 5.43 -3.39 -18.77
CA VAL A 84 4.01 -3.34 -18.44
C VAL A 84 3.30 -4.37 -19.31
N GLU A 85 2.59 -5.30 -18.69
CA GLU A 85 1.89 -6.39 -19.40
C GLU A 85 2.76 -7.13 -20.42
N ASN A 86 3.99 -7.46 -20.03
CA ASN A 86 5.01 -8.14 -20.84
C ASN A 86 5.57 -7.31 -22.01
N ALA A 87 5.17 -6.06 -22.16
CA ALA A 87 5.74 -5.13 -23.12
C ALA A 87 6.80 -4.26 -22.45
N LYS A 88 7.99 -4.18 -23.03
CA LYS A 88 9.03 -3.31 -22.51
C LYS A 88 8.63 -1.85 -22.73
N LEU A 89 8.50 -1.11 -21.64
CA LEU A 89 8.21 0.31 -21.69
C LEU A 89 9.47 1.11 -22.03
N GLU A 90 10.51 0.95 -21.21
CA GLU A 90 11.79 1.59 -21.42
C GLU A 90 12.88 0.99 -20.51
N THR A 91 14.13 1.31 -20.82
CA THR A 91 15.23 1.16 -19.88
C THR A 91 15.38 2.49 -19.14
N PHE A 92 15.15 2.46 -17.86
CA PHE A 92 15.23 3.63 -16.99
C PHE A 92 16.57 3.67 -16.28
N MET A 93 17.21 4.84 -16.28
CA MET A 93 18.46 5.06 -15.57
C MET A 93 18.21 6.01 -14.41
N GLY A 94 18.35 5.51 -13.18
CA GLY A 94 18.11 6.31 -11.98
C GLY A 94 18.54 5.56 -10.73
N ASP A 95 18.41 6.19 -9.58
CA ASP A 95 18.75 5.62 -8.28
C ASP A 95 17.61 4.82 -7.66
N GLY A 96 16.43 4.86 -8.27
CA GLY A 96 15.28 4.11 -7.76
C GLY A 96 14.04 4.22 -8.64
N LEU A 97 13.05 3.42 -8.28
CA LEU A 97 11.74 3.38 -8.91
C LEU A 97 10.68 3.28 -7.82
N LEU A 98 9.64 4.07 -7.93
CA LEU A 98 8.51 4.04 -7.02
C LEU A 98 7.26 3.63 -7.78
N ILE A 99 6.56 2.64 -7.25
CA ILE A 99 5.28 2.17 -7.79
C ILE A 99 4.23 2.32 -6.71
N SER A 100 3.17 3.05 -6.98
CA SER A 100 2.12 3.28 -6.00
C SER A 100 0.76 2.75 -6.42
N THR A 101 -0.10 2.51 -5.44
CA THR A 101 -1.53 2.34 -5.65
C THR A 101 -2.16 3.68 -6.04
N SER A 102 -3.37 3.66 -6.56
CA SER A 102 -4.10 4.91 -6.84
C SER A 102 -4.36 5.72 -5.58
N VAL A 103 -4.56 5.06 -4.46
CA VAL A 103 -4.71 5.69 -3.14
C VAL A 103 -3.39 6.31 -2.69
N GLY A 104 -2.27 5.59 -2.84
CA GLY A 104 -0.95 6.07 -2.44
C GLY A 104 -0.44 7.24 -3.27
N SER A 105 -0.94 7.42 -4.51
CA SER A 105 -0.52 8.52 -5.38
C SER A 105 -1.24 9.85 -5.10
N THR A 106 -2.18 9.88 -4.19
CA THR A 106 -2.88 11.09 -3.75
C THR A 106 -2.23 11.63 -2.49
#